data_75270973aa80aa0b5b073f88b8143ccc
#
_entry.id   75270973aa80aa0b5b073f88b8143ccc
#
_cell.length_a   1.000
_cell.length_b   1.000
_cell.length_c   1.000
_cell.angle_alpha   90.00
_cell.angle_beta   90.00
_cell.angle_gamma   90.00
#
_symmetry.space_group_name_H-M   'P 1'
#
loop_
_entity.id
_entity.type
_entity.pdbx_description
1 polymer ?
#
loop_
_entity_poly.entity_id
_entity_poly.type
_entity_poly.pdbx_seq_one_letter_code
_entity_poly.pdbx_strand_id
1 'polypeptide(L)'
;GCDGFHGVSRQTIPAERRSEFERVYPFGWLGILSRTRPAHDELIYANSGSGFALASMRNANLSRYYVQVPLTDRVEDWSDEAFWDRLRACLPQDIRATLQTGPSIEKSIAPLRSFVCEPMRWGRLFLVGDAAHIVPPTGAKGLNLAVSDVFYLHQALISALRSGDTTGIDRYSDRALARIWQAM
;
A
#
# COMPACT_ATOMS: atom_id res chain seq x y z
N GLY A 1 18.95 -1.08 -0.40
CA GLY A 1 17.91 -1.21 -1.43
C GLY A 1 16.59 -0.70 -0.93
N CYS A 2 16.16 0.45 -1.44
CA CYS A 2 14.85 1.07 -1.20
C CYS A 2 14.26 1.53 -2.55
N ASP A 3 14.41 0.69 -3.57
CA ASP A 3 14.12 0.96 -4.98
C ASP A 3 12.77 0.39 -5.43
N GLY A 4 11.90 0.09 -4.47
CA GLY A 4 10.53 -0.36 -4.70
C GLY A 4 10.42 -1.82 -5.15
N PHE A 5 9.19 -2.26 -5.42
CA PHE A 5 8.90 -3.64 -5.78
C PHE A 5 9.60 -4.09 -7.09
N HIS A 6 9.70 -3.19 -8.06
CA HIS A 6 10.31 -3.47 -9.36
C HIS A 6 11.80 -3.12 -9.42
N GLY A 7 12.40 -2.75 -8.28
CA GLY A 7 13.81 -2.42 -8.18
C GLY A 7 14.73 -3.61 -8.39
N VAL A 8 16.01 -3.31 -8.64
CA VAL A 8 17.05 -4.31 -8.89
C VAL A 8 17.68 -4.87 -7.61
N SER A 9 17.56 -4.14 -6.49
CA SER A 9 18.25 -4.50 -5.24
C SER A 9 17.87 -5.90 -4.75
N ARG A 10 16.59 -6.24 -4.74
CA ARG A 10 16.13 -7.58 -4.32
C ARG A 10 16.70 -8.68 -5.21
N GLN A 11 16.77 -8.43 -6.50
CA GLN A 11 17.26 -9.40 -7.49
C GLN A 11 18.78 -9.66 -7.36
N THR A 12 19.52 -8.81 -6.64
CA THR A 12 20.93 -9.02 -6.33
C THR A 12 21.14 -10.17 -5.33
N ILE A 13 20.13 -10.48 -4.54
CA ILE A 13 20.14 -11.68 -3.67
C ILE A 13 19.98 -12.90 -4.58
N PRO A 14 20.94 -13.88 -4.53
CA PRO A 14 20.82 -15.09 -5.33
C PRO A 14 19.49 -15.81 -5.14
N ALA A 15 18.90 -16.34 -6.21
CA ALA A 15 17.57 -16.95 -6.17
C ALA A 15 17.49 -18.13 -5.19
N GLU A 16 18.56 -18.92 -5.06
CA GLU A 16 18.67 -20.04 -4.14
C GLU A 16 18.83 -19.61 -2.65
N ARG A 17 19.02 -18.32 -2.41
CA ARG A 17 19.15 -17.71 -1.07
C ARG A 17 17.99 -16.80 -0.72
N ARG A 18 17.03 -16.67 -1.62
CA ARG A 18 15.88 -15.78 -1.49
C ARG A 18 14.58 -16.57 -1.53
N SER A 19 13.73 -16.37 -0.53
CA SER A 19 12.36 -16.83 -0.52
C SER A 19 11.44 -15.65 -0.73
N GLU A 20 10.49 -15.77 -1.66
CA GLU A 20 9.49 -14.75 -1.93
C GLU A 20 8.10 -15.33 -1.68
N PHE A 21 7.34 -14.64 -0.84
CA PHE A 21 5.96 -14.98 -0.51
C PHE A 21 5.05 -13.93 -1.14
N GLU A 22 4.22 -14.33 -2.07
CA GLU A 22 3.31 -13.41 -2.76
C GLU A 22 1.88 -13.94 -2.74
N ARG A 23 0.94 -13.03 -2.48
CA ARG A 23 -0.48 -13.23 -2.67
C ARG A 23 -1.05 -12.07 -3.49
N VAL A 24 -1.47 -12.35 -4.70
CA VAL A 24 -2.23 -11.41 -5.53
C VAL A 24 -3.71 -11.62 -5.23
N TYR A 25 -4.43 -10.54 -4.92
CA TYR A 25 -5.87 -10.60 -4.68
C TYR A 25 -6.63 -10.55 -6.02
N PRO A 26 -7.79 -11.25 -6.16
CA PRO A 26 -8.53 -11.27 -7.43
C PRO A 26 -9.31 -9.98 -7.70
N PHE A 27 -8.97 -8.91 -7.01
CA PHE A 27 -9.60 -7.60 -7.13
C PHE A 27 -8.56 -6.48 -6.99
N GLY A 28 -8.93 -5.33 -7.52
CA GLY A 28 -8.17 -4.10 -7.38
C GLY A 28 -9.04 -2.96 -6.86
N TRP A 29 -8.43 -1.82 -6.66
CA TRP A 29 -9.11 -0.58 -6.34
C TRP A 29 -9.14 0.33 -7.55
N LEU A 30 -10.32 0.52 -8.13
CA LEU A 30 -10.58 1.58 -9.09
C LEU A 30 -10.65 2.88 -8.31
N GLY A 31 -9.70 3.77 -8.52
CA GLY A 31 -9.58 5.05 -7.86
C GLY A 31 -9.78 6.22 -8.79
N ILE A 32 -10.49 7.24 -8.33
CA ILE A 32 -10.55 8.54 -9.00
C ILE A 32 -10.06 9.65 -8.08
N LEU A 33 -9.47 10.67 -8.69
CA LEU A 33 -9.25 11.97 -8.06
C LEU A 33 -10.20 12.98 -8.71
N SER A 34 -10.96 13.73 -7.92
CA SER A 34 -11.95 14.69 -8.44
C SER A 34 -11.88 16.00 -7.67
N ARG A 35 -12.09 17.11 -8.38
CA ARG A 35 -12.20 18.46 -7.78
C ARG A 35 -13.60 18.66 -7.22
N THR A 36 -13.93 17.89 -6.19
CA THR A 36 -15.19 17.93 -5.46
C THR A 36 -14.93 18.15 -3.98
N ARG A 37 -15.90 18.74 -3.30
CA ARG A 37 -15.88 18.78 -1.84
C ARG A 37 -15.85 17.35 -1.29
N PRO A 38 -15.07 17.07 -0.24
CA PRO A 38 -15.06 15.78 0.42
C PRO A 38 -16.46 15.33 0.86
N ALA A 39 -16.73 14.03 0.76
CA ALA A 39 -17.97 13.45 1.24
C ALA A 39 -18.09 13.54 2.78
N HIS A 40 -16.95 13.56 3.46
CA HIS A 40 -16.84 13.70 4.92
C HIS A 40 -15.46 14.24 5.29
N ASP A 41 -15.35 14.85 6.47
CA ASP A 41 -14.06 15.36 6.99
C ASP A 41 -13.12 14.22 7.42
N GLU A 42 -13.68 13.07 7.77
CA GLU A 42 -12.93 11.87 8.13
C GLU A 42 -12.81 10.91 6.93
N LEU A 43 -11.83 10.01 7.03
CA LEU A 43 -11.65 8.91 6.10
C LEU A 43 -12.77 7.88 6.28
N ILE A 44 -13.53 7.59 5.22
CA ILE A 44 -14.61 6.62 5.23
C ILE A 44 -14.17 5.32 4.59
N TYR A 45 -14.26 4.23 5.33
CA TYR A 45 -14.22 2.86 4.83
C TYR A 45 -15.64 2.29 4.89
N ALA A 46 -16.24 2.01 3.76
CA ALA A 46 -17.56 1.42 3.64
C ALA A 46 -17.46 0.00 3.09
N ASN A 47 -18.02 -0.96 3.81
CA ASN A 47 -18.20 -2.33 3.35
C ASN A 47 -19.67 -2.71 3.47
N SER A 48 -20.32 -2.97 2.34
CA SER A 48 -21.74 -3.23 2.25
C SER A 48 -22.01 -4.42 1.32
N GLY A 49 -23.27 -4.84 1.21
CA GLY A 49 -23.71 -5.84 0.23
C GLY A 49 -23.41 -5.44 -1.23
N SER A 50 -23.24 -4.15 -1.49
CA SER A 50 -22.86 -3.61 -2.81
C SER A 50 -21.34 -3.61 -3.04
N GLY A 51 -20.52 -3.92 -2.04
CA GLY A 51 -19.07 -3.99 -2.14
C GLY A 51 -18.35 -3.01 -1.22
N PHE A 52 -17.06 -2.85 -1.48
CA PHE A 52 -16.17 -1.97 -0.71
C PHE A 52 -15.94 -0.64 -1.40
N ALA A 53 -15.95 0.43 -0.61
CA ALA A 53 -15.58 1.77 -1.06
C ALA A 53 -14.75 2.51 -0.01
N LEU A 54 -13.95 3.47 -0.46
CA LEU A 54 -13.19 4.38 0.37
C LEU A 54 -13.37 5.81 -0.12
N ALA A 55 -13.67 6.72 0.81
CA ALA A 55 -13.72 8.16 0.54
C ALA A 55 -12.67 8.88 1.40
N SER A 56 -11.82 9.66 0.75
CA SER A 56 -10.69 10.35 1.39
C SER A 56 -10.62 11.80 0.96
N MET A 57 -10.60 12.71 1.92
CA MET A 57 -10.28 14.10 1.69
C MET A 57 -8.79 14.27 1.36
N ARG A 58 -8.48 15.06 0.32
CA ARG A 58 -7.12 15.54 0.03
C ARG A 58 -6.94 16.99 0.49
N ASN A 59 -7.94 17.79 0.23
CA ASN A 59 -8.13 19.13 0.79
C ASN A 59 -9.62 19.53 0.68
N ALA A 60 -9.99 20.74 1.04
CA ALA A 60 -11.39 21.20 1.03
C ALA A 60 -12.10 21.10 -0.33
N ASN A 61 -11.36 21.03 -1.45
CA ASN A 61 -11.89 21.04 -2.81
C ASN A 61 -11.33 19.90 -3.67
N LEU A 62 -10.70 18.90 -3.06
CA LEU A 62 -10.10 17.77 -3.77
C LEU A 62 -10.30 16.49 -2.97
N SER A 63 -10.87 15.50 -3.60
CA SER A 63 -11.21 14.22 -2.98
C SER A 63 -10.70 13.04 -3.80
N ARG A 64 -10.29 12.01 -3.10
CA ARG A 64 -9.90 10.72 -3.67
C ARG A 64 -10.90 9.66 -3.22
N TYR A 65 -11.44 8.94 -4.17
CA TYR A 65 -12.39 7.85 -3.94
C TYR A 65 -11.89 6.56 -4.56
N TYR A 66 -12.26 5.45 -3.93
CA TYR A 66 -11.97 4.12 -4.44
C TYR A 66 -13.18 3.22 -4.33
N VAL A 67 -13.36 2.35 -5.30
CA VAL A 67 -14.29 1.22 -5.26
C VAL A 67 -13.55 -0.06 -5.61
N GLN A 68 -13.93 -1.17 -4.99
CA GLN A 68 -13.37 -2.47 -5.33
C GLN A 68 -13.97 -2.98 -6.64
N VAL A 69 -13.10 -3.43 -7.53
CA VAL A 69 -13.46 -3.99 -8.84
C VAL A 69 -12.66 -5.28 -9.11
N PRO A 70 -13.15 -6.20 -9.95
CA PRO A 70 -12.36 -7.32 -10.44
C PRO A 70 -11.09 -6.83 -11.17
N LEU A 71 -10.01 -7.63 -11.13
CA LEU A 71 -8.79 -7.31 -11.92
C LEU A 71 -8.98 -7.47 -13.44
N THR A 72 -10.10 -8.06 -13.86
CA THR A 72 -10.48 -8.17 -15.27
C THR A 72 -11.02 -6.86 -15.84
N ASP A 73 -11.45 -5.95 -14.98
CA ASP A 73 -11.97 -4.64 -15.39
C ASP A 73 -10.84 -3.75 -15.90
N ARG A 74 -11.18 -2.91 -16.86
CA ARG A 74 -10.27 -1.93 -17.46
C ARG A 74 -10.75 -0.53 -17.12
N VAL A 75 -9.82 0.40 -16.97
CA VAL A 75 -10.17 1.81 -16.65
C VAL A 75 -11.10 2.41 -17.70
N GLU A 76 -10.90 2.06 -18.94
CA GLU A 76 -11.67 2.55 -20.10
C GLU A 76 -13.14 2.10 -20.07
N ASP A 77 -13.45 1.00 -19.39
CA ASP A 77 -14.80 0.46 -19.26
C ASP A 77 -15.64 1.21 -18.21
N TRP A 78 -15.00 2.11 -17.44
CA TRP A 78 -15.62 2.85 -16.35
C TRP A 78 -15.79 4.34 -16.71
N SER A 79 -17.01 4.76 -17.04
CA SER A 79 -17.33 6.18 -17.10
C SER A 79 -17.30 6.81 -15.68
N ASP A 80 -17.27 8.14 -15.60
CA ASP A 80 -17.34 8.80 -14.29
C ASP A 80 -18.71 8.56 -13.64
N GLU A 81 -19.79 8.54 -14.40
CA GLU A 81 -21.15 8.24 -13.92
C GLU A 81 -21.19 6.83 -13.31
N ALA A 82 -20.68 5.81 -14.01
CA ALA A 82 -20.65 4.43 -13.52
C ALA A 82 -19.86 4.31 -12.22
N PHE A 83 -18.73 5.03 -12.11
CA PHE A 83 -17.94 5.09 -10.89
C PHE A 83 -18.74 5.71 -9.73
N TRP A 84 -19.38 6.88 -9.97
CA TRP A 84 -20.15 7.58 -8.94
C TRP A 84 -21.36 6.77 -8.48
N ASP A 85 -22.03 6.07 -9.37
CA ASP A 85 -23.16 5.20 -9.03
C ASP A 85 -22.71 4.01 -8.21
N ARG A 86 -21.58 3.40 -8.56
CA ARG A 86 -20.97 2.34 -7.76
C ARG A 86 -20.57 2.82 -6.37
N LEU A 87 -19.92 3.97 -6.28
CA LEU A 87 -19.53 4.58 -5.01
C LEU A 87 -20.76 4.84 -4.13
N ARG A 88 -21.80 5.47 -4.69
CA ARG A 88 -23.06 5.72 -3.98
C ARG A 88 -23.70 4.45 -3.45
N ALA A 89 -23.69 3.38 -4.23
CA ALA A 89 -24.26 2.09 -3.79
C ALA A 89 -23.53 1.50 -2.58
N CYS A 90 -22.24 1.78 -2.42
CA CYS A 90 -21.42 1.27 -1.31
C CYS A 90 -21.50 2.14 -0.05
N LEU A 91 -21.74 3.46 -0.18
CA LEU A 91 -21.68 4.42 0.94
C LEU A 91 -22.95 4.37 1.82
N PRO A 92 -22.83 4.67 3.13
CA PRO A 92 -23.97 4.90 4.01
C PRO A 92 -24.88 6.02 3.50
N GLN A 93 -26.16 5.97 3.89
CA GLN A 93 -27.19 6.88 3.36
C GLN A 93 -26.91 8.36 3.67
N ASP A 94 -26.43 8.67 4.86
CA ASP A 94 -26.08 10.01 5.31
C ASP A 94 -24.93 10.60 4.48
N ILE A 95 -23.89 9.82 4.26
CA ILE A 95 -22.74 10.21 3.42
C ILE A 95 -23.16 10.35 1.95
N ARG A 96 -24.00 9.41 1.46
CA ARG A 96 -24.52 9.44 0.10
C ARG A 96 -25.31 10.70 -0.20
N ALA A 97 -26.09 11.19 0.77
CA ALA A 97 -26.95 12.36 0.61
C ALA A 97 -26.15 13.67 0.40
N THR A 98 -24.91 13.73 0.91
CA THR A 98 -24.03 14.90 0.81
C THR A 98 -22.95 14.77 -0.26
N LEU A 99 -22.87 13.62 -0.92
CA LEU A 99 -21.82 13.33 -1.91
C LEU A 99 -21.95 14.24 -3.13
N GLN A 100 -20.96 15.07 -3.35
CA GLN A 100 -20.81 15.85 -4.59
C GLN A 100 -20.01 15.07 -5.61
N THR A 101 -20.51 15.03 -6.84
CA THR A 101 -19.86 14.36 -7.95
C THR A 101 -19.33 15.38 -8.97
N GLY A 102 -18.30 14.99 -9.72
CA GLY A 102 -17.71 15.82 -10.75
C GLY A 102 -16.79 15.01 -11.66
N PRO A 103 -16.18 15.61 -12.66
CA PRO A 103 -15.28 14.90 -13.55
C PRO A 103 -14.05 14.38 -12.81
N SER A 104 -13.59 13.19 -13.19
CA SER A 104 -12.31 12.66 -12.72
C SER A 104 -11.17 13.40 -13.42
N ILE A 105 -10.14 13.81 -12.64
CA ILE A 105 -8.89 14.37 -13.15
C ILE A 105 -7.79 13.31 -13.22
N GLU A 106 -8.01 12.18 -12.57
CA GLU A 106 -7.17 11.00 -12.59
C GLU A 106 -8.05 9.78 -12.32
N LYS A 107 -7.85 8.70 -13.08
CA LYS A 107 -8.54 7.42 -12.90
C LYS A 107 -7.55 6.27 -13.11
N SER A 108 -7.51 5.31 -12.19
CA SER A 108 -6.61 4.16 -12.28
C SER A 108 -7.16 2.96 -11.52
N ILE A 109 -6.78 1.75 -11.93
CA ILE A 109 -7.01 0.53 -11.15
C ILE A 109 -5.67 0.09 -10.56
N ALA A 110 -5.61 0.02 -9.24
CA ALA A 110 -4.46 -0.47 -8.49
C ALA A 110 -4.70 -1.93 -8.11
N PRO A 111 -3.93 -2.89 -8.65
CA PRO A 111 -3.98 -4.27 -8.19
C PRO A 111 -3.48 -4.35 -6.74
N LEU A 112 -4.10 -5.20 -5.94
CA LEU A 112 -3.71 -5.41 -4.56
C LEU A 112 -2.89 -6.69 -4.43
N ARG A 113 -1.81 -6.59 -3.66
CA ARG A 113 -0.95 -7.74 -3.34
C ARG A 113 -0.39 -7.64 -1.93
N SER A 114 -0.11 -8.79 -1.36
CA SER A 114 0.81 -8.96 -0.24
C SER A 114 2.08 -9.58 -0.77
N PHE A 115 3.23 -9.10 -0.31
CA PHE A 115 4.54 -9.61 -0.72
C PHE A 115 5.53 -9.50 0.43
N VAL A 116 6.36 -10.53 0.61
CA VAL A 116 7.51 -10.52 1.54
C VAL A 116 8.68 -11.24 0.89
N CYS A 117 9.85 -10.65 0.95
CA CYS A 117 11.14 -11.24 0.57
C CYS A 117 11.97 -11.56 1.81
N GLU A 118 12.46 -12.77 1.89
CA GLU A 118 13.39 -13.24 2.92
C GLU A 118 14.67 -13.81 2.29
N PRO A 119 15.84 -13.47 2.85
CA PRO A 119 16.10 -12.50 3.91
C PRO A 119 16.04 -11.06 3.40
N MET A 120 15.90 -10.10 4.32
CA MET A 120 16.00 -8.67 4.02
C MET A 120 17.45 -8.16 4.00
N ARG A 121 18.42 -9.05 4.22
CA ARG A 121 19.86 -8.75 4.19
C ARG A 121 20.63 -9.82 3.41
N TRP A 122 21.55 -9.38 2.56
CA TRP A 122 22.52 -10.24 1.89
C TRP A 122 23.88 -9.53 1.84
N GLY A 123 24.83 -10.03 2.63
CA GLY A 123 26.14 -9.37 2.76
C GLY A 123 26.02 -7.93 3.26
N ARG A 124 26.35 -6.97 2.40
CA ARG A 124 26.24 -5.52 2.68
C ARG A 124 24.98 -4.90 2.08
N LEU A 125 24.13 -5.67 1.42
CA LEU A 125 22.85 -5.22 0.92
C LEU A 125 21.79 -5.38 2.03
N PHE A 126 20.98 -4.35 2.22
CA PHE A 126 19.81 -4.34 3.10
C PHE A 126 18.60 -3.87 2.28
N LEU A 127 17.52 -4.63 2.32
CA LEU A 127 16.25 -4.26 1.69
C LEU A 127 15.39 -3.50 2.71
N VAL A 128 14.68 -2.47 2.23
CA VAL A 128 13.83 -1.60 3.05
C VAL A 128 12.55 -1.26 2.26
N GLY A 129 11.40 -1.29 2.94
CA GLY A 129 10.12 -0.91 2.36
C GLY A 129 9.69 -1.81 1.20
N ASP A 130 9.11 -1.25 0.16
CA ASP A 130 8.53 -2.00 -0.97
C ASP A 130 9.55 -2.85 -1.74
N ALA A 131 10.84 -2.64 -1.56
CA ALA A 131 11.86 -3.54 -2.08
C ALA A 131 11.85 -4.91 -1.38
N ALA A 132 11.40 -4.96 -0.11
CA ALA A 132 11.34 -6.16 0.71
C ALA A 132 9.91 -6.67 0.96
N HIS A 133 8.93 -5.79 1.11
CA HIS A 133 7.57 -6.16 1.49
C HIS A 133 6.51 -5.19 0.98
N ILE A 134 5.35 -5.73 0.63
CA ILE A 134 4.14 -4.95 0.29
C ILE A 134 3.00 -5.47 1.15
N VAL A 135 2.25 -4.57 1.75
CA VAL A 135 1.00 -4.86 2.45
C VAL A 135 -0.15 -4.14 1.74
N PRO A 136 -1.36 -4.72 1.73
CA PRO A 136 -2.53 -4.05 1.17
C PRO A 136 -2.76 -2.68 1.82
N PRO A 137 -3.21 -1.68 1.05
CA PRO A 137 -3.35 -0.30 1.54
C PRO A 137 -4.48 -0.13 2.57
N THR A 138 -5.38 -1.10 2.71
CA THR A 138 -6.51 -1.09 3.66
C THR A 138 -6.15 -0.76 5.09
N GLY A 139 -4.98 -1.17 5.56
CA GLY A 139 -4.51 -0.89 6.92
C GLY A 139 -3.59 0.32 7.03
N ALA A 140 -3.28 1.00 5.91
CA ALA A 140 -2.31 2.10 5.84
C ALA A 140 -0.95 1.79 6.52
N LYS A 141 -0.52 0.52 6.51
CA LYS A 141 0.66 0.04 7.26
C LYS A 141 1.97 0.13 6.48
N GLY A 142 1.93 0.21 5.14
CA GLY A 142 3.13 0.11 4.29
C GLY A 142 4.21 1.13 4.65
N LEU A 143 3.85 2.42 4.74
CA LEU A 143 4.78 3.46 5.14
C LEU A 143 5.33 3.25 6.56
N ASN A 144 4.49 2.86 7.51
CA ASN A 144 4.91 2.63 8.89
C ASN A 144 5.89 1.45 9.01
N LEU A 145 5.70 0.40 8.22
CA LEU A 145 6.64 -0.72 8.14
C LEU A 145 7.98 -0.29 7.54
N ALA A 146 7.95 0.44 6.42
CA ALA A 146 9.16 0.98 5.80
C ALA A 146 9.96 1.89 6.74
N VAL A 147 9.28 2.76 7.51
CA VAL A 147 9.91 3.61 8.53
C VAL A 147 10.50 2.76 9.66
N SER A 148 9.84 1.66 10.06
CA SER A 148 10.39 0.74 11.06
C SER A 148 11.67 0.04 10.58
N ASP A 149 11.73 -0.36 9.29
CA ASP A 149 12.93 -0.93 8.69
C ASP A 149 14.10 0.05 8.76
N VAL A 150 13.85 1.31 8.35
CA VAL A 150 14.85 2.39 8.42
C VAL A 150 15.32 2.59 9.85
N PHE A 151 14.40 2.61 10.82
CA PHE A 151 14.75 2.78 12.23
C PHE A 151 15.67 1.67 12.75
N TYR A 152 15.34 0.40 12.46
CA TYR A 152 16.17 -0.73 12.87
C TYR A 152 17.54 -0.71 12.19
N LEU A 153 17.56 -0.47 10.88
CA LEU A 153 18.80 -0.43 10.12
C LEU A 153 19.70 0.74 10.53
N HIS A 154 19.12 1.92 10.74
CA HIS A 154 19.85 3.10 11.19
C HIS A 154 20.57 2.86 12.52
N GLN A 155 19.88 2.33 13.53
CA GLN A 155 20.50 2.01 14.82
C GLN A 155 21.61 0.98 14.67
N ALA A 156 21.38 -0.08 13.90
CA ALA A 156 22.35 -1.13 13.64
C ALA A 156 23.62 -0.61 12.95
N LEU A 157 23.43 0.26 11.93
CA LEU A 157 24.55 0.88 11.22
C LEU A 157 25.36 1.83 12.10
N ILE A 158 24.71 2.64 12.94
CA ILE A 158 25.42 3.51 13.88
C ILE A 158 26.31 2.70 14.82
N SER A 159 25.78 1.63 15.43
CA SER A 159 26.56 0.75 16.33
C SER A 159 27.74 0.13 15.59
N ALA A 160 27.50 -0.42 14.40
CA ALA A 160 28.57 -1.04 13.62
C ALA A 160 29.67 -0.07 13.22
N LEU A 161 29.31 1.14 12.77
CA LEU A 161 30.27 2.13 12.28
C LEU A 161 31.01 2.88 13.39
N ARG A 162 30.39 3.07 14.56
CA ARG A 162 30.99 3.79 15.68
C ARG A 162 31.73 2.92 16.68
N SER A 163 31.22 1.73 16.97
CA SER A 163 31.76 0.83 17.98
C SER A 163 32.23 -0.53 17.45
N GLY A 164 32.05 -0.81 16.16
CA GLY A 164 32.33 -2.12 15.57
C GLY A 164 31.35 -3.22 15.95
N ASP A 165 30.27 -2.89 16.67
CA ASP A 165 29.25 -3.87 17.05
C ASP A 165 28.31 -4.17 15.87
N THR A 166 28.44 -5.34 15.27
CA THR A 166 27.64 -5.81 14.13
C THR A 166 26.36 -6.55 14.54
N THR A 167 26.12 -6.77 15.83
CA THR A 167 24.99 -7.57 16.33
C THR A 167 23.65 -7.09 15.76
N GLY A 168 23.43 -5.77 15.70
CA GLY A 168 22.22 -5.18 15.15
C GLY A 168 22.07 -5.43 13.64
N ILE A 169 23.18 -5.35 12.89
CA ILE A 169 23.21 -5.64 11.45
C ILE A 169 22.90 -7.11 11.20
N ASP A 170 23.48 -8.01 11.99
CA ASP A 170 23.29 -9.45 11.84
C ASP A 170 21.86 -9.88 12.13
N ARG A 171 21.19 -9.18 13.05
CA ARG A 171 19.77 -9.41 13.42
C ARG A 171 18.75 -8.56 12.65
N TYR A 172 19.17 -7.72 11.72
CA TYR A 172 18.29 -6.79 11.02
C TYR A 172 17.13 -7.52 10.33
N SER A 173 17.45 -8.54 9.54
CA SER A 173 16.44 -9.30 8.77
C SER A 173 15.39 -9.92 9.69
N ASP A 174 15.82 -10.64 10.73
CA ASP A 174 14.91 -11.32 11.67
C ASP A 174 14.00 -10.32 12.38
N ARG A 175 14.57 -9.20 12.82
CA ARG A 175 13.80 -8.17 13.54
C ARG A 175 12.77 -7.47 12.66
N ALA A 176 13.14 -7.13 11.44
CA ALA A 176 12.23 -6.49 10.49
C ALA A 176 11.12 -7.46 10.06
N LEU A 177 11.49 -8.71 9.70
CA LEU A 177 10.54 -9.74 9.29
C LEU A 177 9.53 -10.09 10.38
N ALA A 178 9.94 -10.20 11.63
CA ALA A 178 9.04 -10.46 12.75
C ALA A 178 7.90 -9.42 12.83
N ARG A 179 8.22 -8.13 12.59
CA ARG A 179 7.21 -7.07 12.56
C ARG A 179 6.35 -7.11 11.30
N ILE A 180 6.95 -7.39 10.15
CA ILE A 180 6.24 -7.48 8.87
C ILE A 180 5.19 -8.59 8.92
N TRP A 181 5.57 -9.79 9.37
CA TRP A 181 4.67 -10.93 9.48
C TRP A 181 3.52 -10.73 10.47
N GLN A 182 3.71 -9.92 11.52
CA GLN A 182 2.63 -9.52 12.41
C GLN A 182 1.64 -8.54 11.76
N ALA A 183 2.03 -7.87 10.70
CA ALA A 183 1.19 -6.88 10.01
C ALA A 183 0.46 -7.45 8.79
N MET A 184 0.89 -8.63 8.30
CA MET A 184 0.30 -9.37 7.18
C MET A 184 -0.94 -10.13 7.59
#